data_322a9bd921890434f50a8aa96691730f
#
_entry.id   322a9bd921890434f50a8aa96691730f
#
_cell.length_a   1.000
_cell.length_b   1.000
_cell.length_c   1.000
_cell.angle_alpha   90.00
_cell.angle_beta   90.00
_cell.angle_gamma   90.00
#
_symmetry.space_group_name_H-M   'P 1'
#
loop_
_entity.id
_entity.type
_entity.pdbx_description
1 polymer ?
#
loop_
_entity_poly.entity_id
_entity_poly.type
_entity_poly.pdbx_seq_one_letter_code
_entity_poly.pdbx_strand_id
1 'polypeptide(L)'
;MKLTVIFSIIVLSSVSLVSSIGAENLDHVEKFKQTKQCPGCDLSGADLSGLNLRHANLQGADLSGASLGGSDLTKANLSGAILTGANLNSTKLIGANLSNARLNSVRMWVTQLMDANLKRASLINANIGRSNFTGADVTGANFNGVRCDTYTGLDGSASAAWCK
;
A
#
# COMPACT_ATOMS: atom_id res chain seq x y z
N MET A 1 -19.82 -37.86 -37.86
CA MET A 1 -19.49 -36.49 -38.27
C MET A 1 -19.03 -35.74 -37.03
N LYS A 2 -17.73 -35.44 -36.93
CA LYS A 2 -17.14 -34.68 -35.82
C LYS A 2 -17.07 -33.22 -36.27
N LEU A 3 -17.81 -32.34 -35.59
CA LEU A 3 -17.76 -30.90 -35.84
C LEU A 3 -16.53 -30.33 -35.10
N THR A 4 -15.50 -30.01 -35.85
CA THR A 4 -14.30 -29.34 -35.36
C THR A 4 -14.61 -27.85 -35.29
N VAL A 5 -14.75 -27.31 -34.08
CA VAL A 5 -14.86 -25.86 -33.86
C VAL A 5 -13.47 -25.28 -34.00
N ILE A 6 -13.25 -24.60 -35.12
CA ILE A 6 -12.03 -23.83 -35.34
C ILE A 6 -12.21 -22.47 -34.64
N PHE A 7 -11.52 -22.27 -33.50
CA PHE A 7 -11.37 -20.95 -32.92
C PHE A 7 -10.44 -20.13 -33.83
N SER A 8 -11.02 -19.25 -34.62
CA SER A 8 -10.26 -18.23 -35.35
C SER A 8 -9.63 -17.26 -34.34
N ILE A 9 -8.33 -17.41 -34.15
CA ILE A 9 -7.52 -16.38 -33.47
C ILE A 9 -7.37 -15.23 -34.47
N ILE A 10 -8.16 -14.20 -34.34
CA ILE A 10 -7.92 -12.93 -35.03
C ILE A 10 -6.79 -12.25 -34.29
N VAL A 11 -5.58 -12.43 -34.77
CA VAL A 11 -4.45 -11.60 -34.37
C VAL A 11 -4.63 -10.25 -35.03
N LEU A 12 -5.21 -9.29 -34.30
CA LEU A 12 -5.09 -7.88 -34.66
C LEU A 12 -3.66 -7.42 -34.41
N SER A 13 -2.85 -7.47 -35.44
CA SER A 13 -1.55 -6.81 -35.50
C SER A 13 -1.72 -5.31 -35.70
N SER A 14 -1.99 -4.59 -34.64
CA SER A 14 -1.75 -3.14 -34.54
C SER A 14 -1.62 -2.75 -33.09
N VAL A 15 -0.66 -3.37 -32.39
CA VAL A 15 -0.21 -2.85 -31.11
C VAL A 15 0.87 -1.85 -31.42
N SER A 16 0.51 -0.58 -31.51
CA SER A 16 1.42 0.53 -31.30
C SER A 16 2.26 0.23 -30.06
N LEU A 17 3.57 0.42 -30.19
CA LEU A 17 4.53 0.38 -29.08
C LEU A 17 4.11 1.40 -27.98
N VAL A 18 3.12 1.06 -27.19
CA VAL A 18 2.94 1.62 -25.86
C VAL A 18 4.06 1.03 -25.04
N SER A 19 4.93 1.90 -24.55
CA SER A 19 6.15 1.53 -23.83
C SER A 19 5.90 0.37 -22.87
N SER A 20 6.73 -0.66 -22.96
CA SER A 20 6.64 -1.94 -22.24
C SER A 20 6.50 -1.84 -20.71
N ILE A 21 6.86 -0.71 -20.14
CA ILE A 21 6.76 -0.40 -18.70
C ILE A 21 5.28 -0.30 -18.22
N GLY A 22 4.38 0.26 -19.03
CA GLY A 22 2.97 0.40 -18.65
C GLY A 22 2.16 -0.90 -18.73
N ALA A 23 2.54 -1.81 -19.63
CA ALA A 23 1.83 -3.08 -19.81
C ALA A 23 2.09 -4.08 -18.67
N GLU A 24 3.33 -4.14 -18.16
CA GLU A 24 3.71 -5.00 -17.04
C GLU A 24 3.03 -4.58 -15.74
N ASN A 25 2.95 -3.26 -15.49
CA ASN A 25 2.25 -2.72 -14.32
C ASN A 25 0.75 -3.08 -14.35
N LEU A 26 0.09 -2.98 -15.50
CA LEU A 26 -1.33 -3.33 -15.65
C LEU A 26 -1.58 -4.82 -15.39
N ASP A 27 -0.70 -5.72 -15.84
CA ASP A 27 -0.81 -7.16 -15.56
C ASP A 27 -0.66 -7.45 -14.06
N HIS A 28 0.28 -6.81 -13.38
CA HIS A 28 0.47 -6.92 -11.94
C HIS A 28 -0.76 -6.42 -11.17
N VAL A 29 -1.35 -5.30 -11.58
CA VAL A 29 -2.53 -4.73 -10.92
C VAL A 29 -3.73 -5.66 -11.04
N GLU A 30 -4.03 -6.16 -12.24
CA GLU A 30 -5.17 -7.05 -12.45
C GLU A 30 -4.98 -8.39 -11.72
N LYS A 31 -3.80 -8.99 -11.79
CA LYS A 31 -3.44 -10.20 -11.03
C LYS A 31 -3.61 -9.98 -9.53
N PHE A 32 -3.12 -8.84 -9.00
CA PHE A 32 -3.23 -8.53 -7.58
C PHE A 32 -4.69 -8.37 -7.14
N LYS A 33 -5.52 -7.67 -7.91
CA LYS A 33 -6.95 -7.49 -7.60
C LYS A 33 -7.68 -8.83 -7.48
N GLN A 34 -7.32 -9.82 -8.30
CA GLN A 34 -7.92 -11.15 -8.30
C GLN A 34 -7.38 -12.05 -7.19
N THR A 35 -6.06 -12.04 -6.97
CA THR A 35 -5.40 -13.03 -6.10
C THR A 35 -5.04 -12.50 -4.73
N LYS A 36 -4.93 -11.17 -4.55
CA LYS A 36 -4.34 -10.49 -3.38
C LYS A 36 -2.90 -10.92 -3.07
N GLN A 37 -2.20 -11.49 -4.04
CA GLN A 37 -0.82 -11.97 -3.93
C GLN A 37 0.05 -11.27 -4.96
N CYS A 38 0.96 -10.41 -4.50
CA CYS A 38 1.85 -9.68 -5.38
C CYS A 38 3.18 -9.31 -4.68
N PRO A 39 3.92 -10.32 -4.15
CA PRO A 39 5.22 -10.03 -3.54
C PRO A 39 6.20 -9.53 -4.61
N GLY A 40 6.83 -8.37 -4.33
CA GLY A 40 7.79 -7.74 -5.23
C GLY A 40 7.23 -7.16 -6.52
N CYS A 41 5.89 -7.12 -6.70
CA CYS A 41 5.29 -6.55 -7.91
C CYS A 41 5.48 -5.03 -8.02
N ASP A 42 5.46 -4.53 -9.24
CA ASP A 42 5.26 -3.12 -9.53
C ASP A 42 3.75 -2.79 -9.55
N LEU A 43 3.32 -2.07 -8.52
CA LEU A 43 1.97 -1.51 -8.36
C LEU A 43 2.03 0.01 -8.25
N SER A 44 3.13 0.61 -8.74
CA SER A 44 3.34 2.06 -8.66
C SER A 44 2.23 2.81 -9.39
N GLY A 45 1.70 3.85 -8.73
CA GLY A 45 0.59 4.65 -9.25
C GLY A 45 -0.75 3.92 -9.39
N ALA A 46 -0.85 2.64 -9.02
CA ALA A 46 -2.08 1.86 -9.16
C ALA A 46 -3.24 2.45 -8.35
N ASP A 47 -4.44 2.40 -8.91
CA ASP A 47 -5.68 2.68 -8.16
C ASP A 47 -6.21 1.39 -7.51
N LEU A 48 -6.02 1.33 -6.19
CA LEU A 48 -6.45 0.26 -5.29
C LEU A 48 -7.43 0.79 -4.23
N SER A 49 -8.04 1.96 -4.47
CA SER A 49 -8.90 2.65 -3.52
C SER A 49 -10.16 1.84 -3.21
N GLY A 50 -10.59 1.84 -1.95
CA GLY A 50 -11.82 1.21 -1.48
C GLY A 50 -11.84 -0.32 -1.57
N LEU A 51 -10.76 -0.97 -1.97
CA LEU A 51 -10.71 -2.42 -2.15
C LEU A 51 -10.60 -3.16 -0.80
N ASN A 52 -11.19 -4.36 -0.76
CA ASN A 52 -10.95 -5.31 0.32
C ASN A 52 -9.66 -6.09 0.06
N LEU A 53 -8.57 -5.66 0.69
CA LEU A 53 -7.22 -6.21 0.58
C LEU A 53 -6.76 -6.90 1.89
N ARG A 54 -7.72 -7.35 2.69
CA ARG A 54 -7.43 -8.07 3.95
C ARG A 54 -6.56 -9.29 3.66
N HIS A 55 -5.53 -9.47 4.50
CA HIS A 55 -4.54 -10.56 4.38
C HIS A 55 -3.75 -10.57 3.06
N ALA A 56 -3.77 -9.49 2.28
CA ALA A 56 -3.00 -9.40 1.04
C ALA A 56 -1.50 -9.57 1.32
N ASN A 57 -0.81 -10.24 0.40
CA ASN A 57 0.65 -10.33 0.41
C ASN A 57 1.25 -9.35 -0.60
N LEU A 58 1.80 -8.26 -0.07
CA LEU A 58 2.45 -7.16 -0.79
C LEU A 58 3.90 -6.99 -0.33
N GLN A 59 4.51 -8.07 0.18
CA GLN A 59 5.89 -8.04 0.65
C GLN A 59 6.83 -7.53 -0.44
N GLY A 60 7.58 -6.47 -0.15
CA GLY A 60 8.54 -5.88 -1.09
C GLY A 60 7.95 -5.25 -2.35
N ALA A 61 6.62 -5.16 -2.47
CA ALA A 61 5.97 -4.54 -3.63
C ALA A 61 6.29 -3.05 -3.73
N ASP A 62 6.38 -2.53 -4.95
CA ASP A 62 6.43 -1.10 -5.21
C ASP A 62 5.01 -0.54 -5.34
N LEU A 63 4.60 0.24 -4.36
CA LEU A 63 3.33 0.96 -4.26
C LEU A 63 3.56 2.47 -4.29
N SER A 64 4.68 2.93 -4.84
CA SER A 64 5.02 4.35 -4.92
C SER A 64 3.91 5.14 -5.62
N GLY A 65 3.39 6.18 -4.97
CA GLY A 65 2.32 7.00 -5.52
C GLY A 65 0.97 6.31 -5.67
N ALA A 66 0.82 5.04 -5.32
CA ALA A 66 -0.45 4.31 -5.43
C ALA A 66 -1.56 4.95 -4.59
N SER A 67 -2.80 4.81 -5.05
CA SER A 67 -4.01 5.21 -4.32
C SER A 67 -4.59 4.01 -3.57
N LEU A 68 -4.56 4.04 -2.25
CA LEU A 68 -5.09 3.01 -1.34
C LEU A 68 -6.17 3.59 -0.41
N GLY A 69 -6.64 4.81 -0.71
CA GLY A 69 -7.60 5.51 0.14
C GLY A 69 -8.86 4.70 0.40
N GLY A 70 -9.25 4.58 1.67
CA GLY A 70 -10.44 3.83 2.09
C GLY A 70 -10.35 2.31 1.93
N SER A 71 -9.22 1.75 1.49
CA SER A 71 -9.05 0.29 1.36
C SER A 71 -8.91 -0.39 2.73
N ASP A 72 -9.23 -1.69 2.78
CA ASP A 72 -9.04 -2.52 3.97
C ASP A 72 -7.84 -3.46 3.79
N LEU A 73 -6.71 -3.10 4.37
CA LEU A 73 -5.45 -3.85 4.43
C LEU A 73 -5.24 -4.53 5.80
N THR A 74 -6.31 -4.80 6.53
CA THR A 74 -6.22 -5.47 7.84
C THR A 74 -5.44 -6.78 7.71
N LYS A 75 -4.39 -6.93 8.54
CA LYS A 75 -3.49 -8.10 8.56
C LYS A 75 -2.76 -8.37 7.23
N ALA A 76 -2.66 -7.39 6.33
CA ALA A 76 -1.85 -7.51 5.12
C ALA A 76 -0.34 -7.55 5.45
N ASN A 77 0.43 -8.23 4.61
CA ASN A 77 1.89 -8.22 4.67
C ASN A 77 2.44 -7.19 3.67
N LEU A 78 2.93 -6.07 4.19
CA LEU A 78 3.57 -4.97 3.47
C LEU A 78 5.06 -4.84 3.89
N SER A 79 5.64 -5.91 4.45
CA SER A 79 7.03 -5.84 4.92
C SER A 79 7.99 -5.51 3.77
N GLY A 80 8.83 -4.50 3.97
CA GLY A 80 9.77 -4.01 2.95
C GLY A 80 9.13 -3.33 1.74
N ALA A 81 7.81 -3.15 1.69
CA ALA A 81 7.13 -2.48 0.57
C ALA A 81 7.54 -1.01 0.45
N ILE A 82 7.47 -0.47 -0.77
CA ILE A 82 7.76 0.93 -1.08
C ILE A 82 6.43 1.66 -1.27
N LEU A 83 6.08 2.54 -0.31
CA LEU A 83 4.84 3.32 -0.32
C LEU A 83 5.12 4.82 -0.42
N THR A 84 6.29 5.20 -0.96
CA THR A 84 6.68 6.61 -1.05
C THR A 84 5.63 7.43 -1.81
N GLY A 85 5.10 8.48 -1.16
CA GLY A 85 4.09 9.36 -1.75
C GLY A 85 2.70 8.74 -1.95
N ALA A 86 2.48 7.49 -1.55
CA ALA A 86 1.18 6.83 -1.68
C ALA A 86 0.08 7.55 -0.89
N ASN A 87 -1.17 7.33 -1.28
CA ASN A 87 -2.35 7.81 -0.57
C ASN A 87 -2.98 6.68 0.25
N LEU A 88 -2.84 6.73 1.56
CA LEU A 88 -3.43 5.81 2.54
C LEU A 88 -4.52 6.48 3.39
N ASN A 89 -5.11 7.59 2.93
CA ASN A 89 -6.14 8.28 3.68
C ASN A 89 -7.32 7.36 3.98
N SER A 90 -7.78 7.33 5.23
CA SER A 90 -8.90 6.49 5.69
C SER A 90 -8.70 4.98 5.49
N THR A 91 -7.48 4.53 5.26
CA THR A 91 -7.14 3.11 5.05
C THR A 91 -7.12 2.36 6.38
N LYS A 92 -7.58 1.10 6.38
CA LYS A 92 -7.45 0.20 7.53
C LYS A 92 -6.19 -0.65 7.38
N LEU A 93 -5.25 -0.48 8.31
CA LEU A 93 -3.98 -1.21 8.42
C LEU A 93 -3.88 -1.97 9.76
N ILE A 94 -5.02 -2.32 10.35
CA ILE A 94 -5.09 -2.96 11.67
C ILE A 94 -4.33 -4.29 11.63
N GLY A 95 -3.32 -4.44 12.50
CA GLY A 95 -2.47 -5.62 12.57
C GLY A 95 -1.66 -5.90 11.31
N ALA A 96 -1.53 -4.94 10.38
CA ALA A 96 -0.72 -5.11 9.18
C ALA A 96 0.79 -5.14 9.51
N ASN A 97 1.55 -5.88 8.71
CA ASN A 97 3.00 -5.90 8.82
C ASN A 97 3.63 -4.89 7.84
N LEU A 98 4.11 -3.77 8.35
CA LEU A 98 4.81 -2.70 7.65
C LEU A 98 6.31 -2.64 8.03
N SER A 99 6.86 -3.71 8.59
CA SER A 99 8.26 -3.73 9.02
C SER A 99 9.19 -3.44 7.84
N ASN A 100 10.18 -2.56 8.05
CA ASN A 100 11.11 -2.09 7.02
C ASN A 100 10.47 -1.41 5.79
N ALA A 101 9.18 -1.07 5.82
CA ALA A 101 8.49 -0.38 4.72
C ALA A 101 8.99 1.06 4.56
N ARG A 102 8.96 1.57 3.33
CA ARG A 102 9.27 2.97 3.01
C ARG A 102 7.98 3.76 2.85
N LEU A 103 7.61 4.53 3.86
CA LEU A 103 6.39 5.34 3.93
C LEU A 103 6.70 6.85 3.83
N ASN A 104 7.82 7.21 3.16
CA ASN A 104 8.23 8.60 3.07
C ASN A 104 7.21 9.44 2.29
N SER A 105 6.87 10.62 2.80
CA SER A 105 5.89 11.54 2.19
C SER A 105 4.50 10.92 1.95
N VAL A 106 4.19 9.79 2.57
CA VAL A 106 2.88 9.14 2.48
C VAL A 106 1.80 10.02 3.09
N ARG A 107 0.59 9.97 2.54
CA ARG A 107 -0.60 10.59 3.12
C ARG A 107 -1.40 9.54 3.87
N MET A 108 -1.48 9.69 5.21
CA MET A 108 -2.18 8.76 6.12
C MET A 108 -3.16 9.53 7.02
N TRP A 109 -3.98 10.39 6.43
CA TRP A 109 -5.02 11.09 7.19
C TRP A 109 -6.14 10.12 7.61
N VAL A 110 -6.48 10.08 8.92
CA VAL A 110 -7.52 9.19 9.49
C VAL A 110 -7.23 7.69 9.25
N THR A 111 -5.97 7.30 9.14
CA THR A 111 -5.59 5.90 8.90
C THR A 111 -5.61 5.10 10.20
N GLN A 112 -6.09 3.85 10.16
CA GLN A 112 -6.17 2.95 11.31
C GLN A 112 -4.98 1.98 11.30
N LEU A 113 -4.02 2.18 12.22
CA LEU A 113 -2.79 1.37 12.33
C LEU A 113 -2.73 0.61 13.67
N MET A 114 -3.89 0.39 14.33
CA MET A 114 -3.90 -0.33 15.59
C MET A 114 -3.20 -1.68 15.45
N ASP A 115 -2.32 -2.00 16.42
CA ASP A 115 -1.53 -3.24 16.47
C ASP A 115 -0.67 -3.52 15.22
N ALA A 116 -0.42 -2.52 14.37
CA ALA A 116 0.43 -2.68 13.18
C ALA A 116 1.92 -2.80 13.58
N ASN A 117 2.66 -3.60 12.82
CA ASN A 117 4.11 -3.71 12.97
C ASN A 117 4.81 -2.72 12.02
N LEU A 118 5.36 -1.62 12.56
CA LEU A 118 6.12 -0.60 11.84
C LEU A 118 7.62 -0.63 12.20
N LYS A 119 8.12 -1.74 12.73
CA LYS A 119 9.54 -1.86 13.09
C LYS A 119 10.44 -1.42 11.94
N ARG A 120 11.35 -0.47 12.22
CA ARG A 120 12.32 0.05 11.24
C ARG A 120 11.68 0.64 9.96
N ALA A 121 10.40 0.95 9.98
CA ALA A 121 9.75 1.65 8.87
C ALA A 121 10.26 3.10 8.76
N SER A 122 10.30 3.64 7.55
CA SER A 122 10.66 5.03 7.31
C SER A 122 9.42 5.85 6.96
N LEU A 123 9.07 6.82 7.82
CA LEU A 123 7.91 7.70 7.66
C LEU A 123 8.35 9.17 7.46
N ILE A 124 9.54 9.40 6.91
CA ILE A 124 10.09 10.75 6.75
C ILE A 124 9.10 11.64 5.97
N ASN A 125 8.76 12.81 6.53
CA ASN A 125 7.82 13.78 5.96
C ASN A 125 6.40 13.21 5.70
N ALA A 126 6.01 12.12 6.31
CA ALA A 126 4.65 11.57 6.20
C ALA A 126 3.63 12.51 6.84
N ASN A 127 2.41 12.53 6.30
CA ASN A 127 1.25 13.19 6.92
C ASN A 127 0.40 12.13 7.62
N ILE A 128 0.45 12.10 8.96
CA ILE A 128 -0.21 11.09 9.81
C ILE A 128 -1.36 11.67 10.63
N GLY A 129 -1.89 12.84 10.26
CA GLY A 129 -2.95 13.52 11.00
C GLY A 129 -4.16 12.62 11.24
N ARG A 130 -4.69 12.66 12.47
CA ARG A 130 -5.84 11.84 12.94
C ARG A 130 -5.67 10.33 12.79
N SER A 131 -4.45 9.84 12.53
CA SER A 131 -4.23 8.40 12.43
C SER A 131 -4.11 7.75 13.81
N ASN A 132 -4.57 6.51 13.92
CA ASN A 132 -4.57 5.75 15.15
C ASN A 132 -3.47 4.68 15.15
N PHE A 133 -2.44 4.87 15.98
CA PHE A 133 -1.31 3.95 16.16
C PHE A 133 -1.38 3.14 17.46
N THR A 134 -2.55 3.07 18.12
CA THR A 134 -2.70 2.34 19.40
C THR A 134 -2.18 0.91 19.27
N GLY A 135 -1.27 0.49 20.14
CA GLY A 135 -0.67 -0.85 20.10
C GLY A 135 0.33 -1.08 18.97
N ALA A 136 0.56 -0.12 18.07
CA ALA A 136 1.51 -0.30 16.98
C ALA A 136 2.96 -0.38 17.48
N ASP A 137 3.73 -1.33 16.93
CA ASP A 137 5.15 -1.45 17.20
C ASP A 137 5.98 -0.57 16.26
N VAL A 138 6.45 0.55 16.78
CA VAL A 138 7.23 1.55 16.04
C VAL A 138 8.74 1.49 16.36
N THR A 139 9.21 0.38 16.92
CA THR A 139 10.63 0.22 17.35
C THR A 139 11.57 0.46 16.18
N GLY A 140 12.44 1.47 16.29
CA GLY A 140 13.41 1.85 15.28
C GLY A 140 12.80 2.52 14.02
N ALA A 141 11.52 2.86 14.02
CA ALA A 141 10.92 3.62 12.94
C ALA A 141 11.41 5.09 12.92
N ASN A 142 11.50 5.65 11.71
CA ASN A 142 11.95 7.03 11.50
C ASN A 142 10.77 7.96 11.18
N PHE A 143 10.46 8.87 12.10
CA PHE A 143 9.37 9.85 12.00
C PHE A 143 9.87 11.28 11.73
N ASN A 144 11.07 11.47 11.20
CA ASN A 144 11.60 12.82 10.94
C ASN A 144 10.68 13.61 10.00
N GLY A 145 10.30 14.80 10.42
CA GLY A 145 9.49 15.72 9.61
C GLY A 145 8.03 15.29 9.40
N VAL A 146 7.52 14.32 10.17
CA VAL A 146 6.10 13.96 10.09
C VAL A 146 5.21 15.15 10.44
N ARG A 147 4.04 15.19 9.80
CA ARG A 147 2.98 16.15 10.11
C ARG A 147 1.87 15.45 10.86
N CYS A 148 1.60 15.92 12.07
CA CYS A 148 0.53 15.44 12.92
C CYS A 148 -0.48 16.58 13.18
N ASP A 149 -1.62 16.23 13.73
CA ASP A 149 -2.52 17.18 14.39
C ASP A 149 -2.79 16.74 15.83
N THR A 150 -3.54 17.56 16.57
CA THR A 150 -3.86 17.33 17.99
C THR A 150 -4.71 16.08 18.23
N TYR A 151 -5.22 15.45 17.18
CA TYR A 151 -6.07 14.27 17.23
C TYR A 151 -5.36 13.00 16.73
N THR A 152 -4.06 13.09 16.43
CA THR A 152 -3.27 11.90 16.07
C THR A 152 -3.18 11.02 17.31
N GLY A 153 -3.92 9.90 17.31
CA GLY A 153 -4.11 9.02 18.46
C GLY A 153 -2.96 8.07 18.63
N LEU A 154 -2.20 8.34 19.66
CA LEU A 154 -1.41 7.34 20.37
C LEU A 154 -2.00 7.32 21.78
N ASP A 155 -2.09 6.17 22.38
CA ASP A 155 -2.58 5.95 23.76
C ASP A 155 -1.88 6.79 24.84
N GLY A 156 -1.70 8.07 24.60
CA GLY A 156 -1.17 9.06 25.55
C GLY A 156 0.32 8.96 25.86
N SER A 157 1.04 7.94 25.41
CA SER A 157 2.44 7.72 25.84
C SER A 157 3.50 8.06 24.80
N ALA A 158 3.20 8.12 23.52
CA ALA A 158 4.19 8.32 22.46
C ALA A 158 3.91 9.46 21.47
N SER A 159 2.74 10.11 21.52
CA SER A 159 2.32 11.14 20.55
C SER A 159 3.19 12.41 20.56
N ALA A 160 3.81 12.73 21.68
CA ALA A 160 4.50 14.02 21.84
C ALA A 160 5.93 14.08 21.28
N ALA A 161 6.58 12.94 21.06
CA ALA A 161 8.00 12.95 20.71
C ALA A 161 8.28 13.17 19.22
N TRP A 162 7.38 12.74 18.33
CA TRP A 162 7.56 12.86 16.88
C TRP A 162 6.63 13.88 16.22
N CYS A 163 5.54 14.25 16.88
CA CYS A 163 4.64 15.33 16.47
C CYS A 163 5.14 16.67 17.02
N LYS A 164 6.04 17.33 16.32
CA LYS A 164 6.50 18.68 16.61
C LYS A 164 6.03 19.64 15.54
#